data_b865fea76e46e48fd550388b0c40bd35
#
_entry.id   b865fea76e46e48fd550388b0c40bd35
#
_cell.length_a   1.000
_cell.length_b   1.000
_cell.length_c   1.000
_cell.angle_alpha   90.00
_cell.angle_beta   90.00
_cell.angle_gamma   90.00
#
_symmetry.space_group_name_H-M   'P 1'
#
loop_
_entity.id
_entity.type
_entity.pdbx_description
1 polymer ?
#
loop_
_entity_poly.entity_id
_entity_poly.type
_entity_poly.pdbx_seq_one_letter_code
_entity_poly.pdbx_strand_id
1 'polypeptide(L)'
;LVDPLACLYGRGLRRVVDHAPQVARLLGEQLTPLPRLLSGQLQRAQSRLPATVDLLDDLGDNSDYARFWDALRREGRLVADRSPAMMRWRLSDPDLTVPPLVLAHRADGRIDGFALAMLNKQTPLEPPILEIIDLVGLESEPSAVQTLVEGLRILAPTLGAAKVRLQTVSPNLLQALGPLVDKARQEGGWGHCHVAFDTGMQDAGWRPTPYDGDYSFCLRPLPARASAALRLAPAALAAAEA
;
A
#
# COMPACT_ATOMS: atom_id res chain seq x y z
N LEU A 1 7.25 -11.28 -5.04
CA LEU A 1 6.18 -12.27 -4.94
C LEU A 1 6.07 -12.76 -3.50
N VAL A 2 4.85 -12.91 -3.03
CA VAL A 2 4.54 -13.44 -1.69
C VAL A 2 3.95 -14.84 -1.81
N ASP A 3 3.06 -15.06 -2.78
CA ASP A 3 2.50 -16.36 -3.13
C ASP A 3 2.69 -16.66 -4.62
N PRO A 4 3.75 -17.39 -4.99
CA PRO A 4 4.00 -17.76 -6.38
C PRO A 4 2.94 -18.68 -6.98
N LEU A 5 2.32 -19.56 -6.17
CA LEU A 5 1.31 -20.50 -6.65
C LEU A 5 0.02 -19.78 -7.02
N ALA A 6 -0.42 -18.81 -6.21
CA ALA A 6 -1.56 -17.97 -6.54
C ALA A 6 -1.31 -17.16 -7.84
N CYS A 7 -0.10 -16.68 -8.06
CA CYS A 7 0.27 -15.99 -9.29
C CYS A 7 0.25 -16.93 -10.52
N LEU A 8 0.71 -18.16 -10.38
CA LEU A 8 0.66 -19.17 -11.46
C LEU A 8 -0.78 -19.57 -11.77
N TYR A 9 -1.59 -19.76 -10.74
CA TYR A 9 -3.02 -20.05 -10.91
C TYR A 9 -3.74 -18.92 -11.66
N GLY A 10 -3.53 -17.66 -11.27
CA GLY A 10 -4.09 -16.52 -11.97
C GLY A 10 -3.68 -16.43 -13.45
N ARG A 11 -2.40 -16.76 -13.77
CA ARG A 11 -1.95 -16.83 -15.16
C ARG A 11 -2.64 -17.97 -15.94
N GLY A 12 -2.83 -19.11 -15.29
CA GLY A 12 -3.55 -20.24 -15.88
C GLY A 12 -4.99 -19.86 -16.21
N LEU A 13 -5.68 -19.24 -15.26
CA LEU A 13 -7.05 -18.74 -15.47
C LEU A 13 -7.13 -17.72 -16.59
N ARG A 14 -6.19 -16.78 -16.68
CA ARG A 14 -6.15 -15.81 -17.78
C ARG A 14 -6.06 -16.51 -19.14
N ARG A 15 -5.19 -17.52 -19.28
CA ARG A 15 -5.08 -18.31 -20.52
C ARG A 15 -6.39 -19.01 -20.86
N VAL A 16 -7.08 -19.57 -19.86
CA VAL A 16 -8.40 -20.18 -20.08
C VAL A 16 -9.41 -19.16 -20.60
N VAL A 17 -9.41 -17.95 -20.04
CA VAL A 17 -10.30 -16.87 -20.50
C VAL A 17 -9.98 -16.43 -21.91
N ASP A 18 -8.69 -16.29 -22.23
CA ASP A 18 -8.22 -15.85 -23.54
C ASP A 18 -8.59 -16.87 -24.64
N HIS A 19 -8.61 -18.17 -24.32
CA HIS A 19 -8.87 -19.24 -25.28
C HIS A 19 -10.31 -19.80 -25.22
N ALA A 20 -11.00 -19.60 -24.11
CA ALA A 20 -12.36 -20.12 -23.89
C ALA A 20 -13.24 -19.12 -23.11
N PRO A 21 -13.54 -17.94 -23.69
CA PRO A 21 -14.27 -16.87 -22.99
C PRO A 21 -15.67 -17.29 -22.54
N GLN A 22 -16.26 -18.29 -23.19
CA GLN A 22 -17.58 -18.84 -22.81
C GLN A 22 -17.52 -19.56 -21.46
N VAL A 23 -16.41 -20.26 -21.17
CA VAL A 23 -16.19 -20.93 -19.89
C VAL A 23 -16.03 -19.88 -18.77
N ALA A 24 -15.36 -18.79 -19.06
CA ALA A 24 -15.22 -17.69 -18.12
C ALA A 24 -16.56 -17.02 -17.76
N ARG A 25 -17.49 -16.92 -18.72
CA ARG A 25 -18.86 -16.41 -18.47
C ARG A 25 -19.69 -17.35 -17.61
N LEU A 26 -19.52 -18.65 -17.78
CA LEU A 26 -20.24 -19.68 -17.01
C LEU A 26 -19.72 -19.79 -15.58
N LEU A 27 -18.43 -19.65 -15.37
CA LEU A 27 -17.79 -19.80 -14.06
C LEU A 27 -17.80 -18.48 -13.26
N GLY A 28 -17.91 -17.34 -13.95
CA GLY A 28 -18.08 -16.01 -13.35
C GLY A 28 -17.13 -15.72 -12.18
N GLU A 29 -17.67 -15.12 -11.13
CA GLU A 29 -16.92 -14.77 -9.91
C GLU A 29 -16.40 -16.00 -9.13
N GLN A 30 -16.89 -17.20 -9.40
CA GLN A 30 -16.46 -18.41 -8.70
C GLN A 30 -15.00 -18.78 -8.98
N LEU A 31 -14.46 -18.38 -10.14
CA LEU A 31 -13.05 -18.55 -10.48
C LEU A 31 -12.12 -17.53 -9.79
N THR A 32 -12.69 -16.55 -9.15
CA THR A 32 -11.92 -15.50 -8.51
C THR A 32 -11.33 -16.04 -7.21
N PRO A 33 -10.00 -16.16 -7.08
CA PRO A 33 -9.40 -16.49 -5.79
C PRO A 33 -9.73 -15.37 -4.81
N LEU A 34 -10.57 -15.68 -3.83
CA LEU A 34 -10.90 -14.75 -2.76
C LEU A 34 -9.93 -14.97 -1.61
N PRO A 35 -9.41 -13.90 -1.02
CA PRO A 35 -8.65 -14.03 0.21
C PRO A 35 -9.56 -14.63 1.29
N ARG A 36 -9.09 -15.71 1.90
CA ARG A 36 -9.74 -16.32 3.07
C ARG A 36 -9.14 -15.71 4.32
N LEU A 37 -9.66 -14.57 4.74
CA LEU A 37 -9.30 -14.02 6.03
C LEU A 37 -10.15 -14.65 7.12
N LEU A 38 -9.48 -15.41 7.97
CA LEU A 38 -10.05 -15.86 9.23
C LEU A 38 -9.73 -14.79 10.29
N SER A 39 -10.74 -14.41 11.07
CA SER A 39 -10.54 -13.56 12.24
C SER A 39 -9.46 -14.17 13.12
N GLY A 40 -8.51 -13.41 13.58
CA GLY A 40 -7.34 -13.88 14.32
C GLY A 40 -6.10 -14.16 13.46
N GLN A 41 -6.19 -14.33 12.16
CA GLN A 41 -4.99 -14.42 11.31
C GLN A 41 -4.28 -13.06 11.19
N LEU A 42 -5.02 -11.98 11.11
CA LEU A 42 -4.44 -10.67 11.12
C LEU A 42 -3.69 -10.39 12.43
N GLN A 43 -4.30 -10.70 13.56
CA GLN A 43 -3.65 -10.51 14.86
C GLN A 43 -2.36 -11.34 14.99
N ARG A 44 -2.36 -12.59 14.47
CA ARG A 44 -1.15 -13.41 14.41
C ARG A 44 -0.10 -12.86 13.45
N ALA A 45 -0.53 -12.24 12.34
CA ALA A 45 0.38 -11.60 11.40
C ALA A 45 0.97 -10.32 12.00
N GLN A 46 0.17 -9.55 12.72
CA GLN A 46 0.65 -8.37 13.46
C GLN A 46 1.73 -8.73 14.49
N SER A 47 1.58 -9.85 15.20
CA SER A 47 2.60 -10.31 16.17
C SER A 47 3.93 -10.74 15.52
N ARG A 48 3.97 -10.83 14.18
CA ARG A 48 5.19 -11.14 13.41
C ARG A 48 5.83 -9.90 12.78
N LEU A 49 5.18 -8.75 12.90
CA LEU A 49 5.76 -7.50 12.41
C LEU A 49 7.10 -7.24 13.12
N PRO A 50 8.04 -6.57 12.45
CA PRO A 50 9.21 -6.04 13.14
C PRO A 50 8.79 -5.24 14.37
N ALA A 51 9.53 -5.32 15.45
CA ALA A 51 9.19 -4.66 16.71
C ALA A 51 9.02 -3.14 16.60
N THR A 52 9.59 -2.55 15.55
CA THR A 52 9.50 -1.11 15.23
C THR A 52 8.33 -0.79 14.30
N VAL A 53 7.50 -1.76 13.90
CA VAL A 53 6.40 -1.54 12.96
C VAL A 53 5.07 -1.91 13.62
N ASP A 54 4.12 -0.99 13.55
CA ASP A 54 2.76 -1.21 14.01
C ASP A 54 1.72 -0.72 12.98
N LEU A 55 0.46 -1.08 13.22
CA LEU A 55 -0.67 -0.50 12.50
C LEU A 55 -0.91 0.91 13.04
N LEU A 56 -0.98 1.87 12.14
CA LEU A 56 -1.31 3.25 12.49
C LEU A 56 -2.84 3.42 12.44
N ASP A 57 -3.42 3.70 13.59
CA ASP A 57 -4.85 3.88 13.79
C ASP A 57 -5.23 5.29 14.24
N ASP A 58 -4.29 6.09 14.72
CA ASP A 58 -4.52 7.47 15.17
C ASP A 58 -3.94 8.47 14.17
N LEU A 59 -4.82 9.14 13.45
CA LEU A 59 -4.53 10.25 12.54
C LEU A 59 -5.09 11.58 13.05
N GLY A 60 -5.28 11.71 14.35
CA GLY A 60 -5.74 12.96 14.97
C GLY A 60 -4.71 14.08 14.87
N ASP A 61 -5.16 15.31 15.05
CA ASP A 61 -4.30 16.50 14.93
C ASP A 61 -3.23 16.59 16.02
N ASN A 62 -3.40 15.85 17.12
CA ASN A 62 -2.45 15.75 18.23
C ASN A 62 -1.74 14.39 18.30
N SER A 63 -1.89 13.55 17.27
CA SER A 63 -1.34 12.20 17.22
C SER A 63 0.17 12.18 17.02
N ASP A 64 0.77 10.98 17.15
CA ASP A 64 2.15 10.75 16.75
C ASP A 64 2.36 10.99 15.25
N TYR A 65 1.32 10.69 14.44
CA TYR A 65 1.36 10.96 13.02
C TYR A 65 1.42 12.46 12.71
N ALA A 66 0.71 13.30 13.46
CA ALA A 66 0.80 14.75 13.30
C ALA A 66 2.23 15.26 13.58
N ARG A 67 2.86 14.73 14.62
CA ARG A 67 4.27 15.06 14.94
C ARG A 67 5.25 14.60 13.86
N PHE A 68 5.01 13.42 13.29
CA PHE A 68 5.77 12.92 12.14
C PHE A 68 5.61 13.85 10.93
N TRP A 69 4.37 14.26 10.61
CA TRP A 69 4.12 15.20 9.51
C TRP A 69 4.87 16.51 9.70
N ASP A 70 4.87 17.05 10.90
CA ASP A 70 5.62 18.27 11.22
C ASP A 70 7.14 18.08 11.08
N ALA A 71 7.65 16.91 11.44
CA ALA A 71 9.06 16.58 11.24
C ALA A 71 9.40 16.48 9.74
N LEU A 72 8.57 15.78 8.96
CA LEU A 72 8.75 15.64 7.52
C LEU A 72 8.76 16.99 6.78
N ARG A 73 7.86 17.90 7.16
CA ARG A 73 7.81 19.25 6.59
C ARG A 73 9.09 20.06 6.88
N ARG A 74 9.69 19.86 8.04
CA ARG A 74 10.92 20.57 8.42
C ARG A 74 12.15 20.12 7.64
N GLU A 75 12.10 18.95 7.00
CA GLU A 75 13.19 18.50 6.10
C GLU A 75 13.28 19.34 4.82
N GLY A 76 12.27 20.15 4.49
CA GLY A 76 12.28 21.03 3.33
C GLY A 76 12.19 20.31 1.98
N ARG A 77 11.90 19.01 1.98
CA ARG A 77 11.66 18.25 0.74
C ARG A 77 10.34 18.66 0.10
N LEU A 78 10.28 18.57 -1.22
CA LEU A 78 9.01 18.67 -1.93
C LEU A 78 8.19 17.40 -1.65
N VAL A 79 7.09 17.54 -0.98
CA VAL A 79 6.15 16.46 -0.66
C VAL A 79 4.71 16.96 -0.84
N ALA A 80 3.82 16.13 -1.34
CA ALA A 80 2.40 16.43 -1.33
C ALA A 80 1.88 16.51 0.11
N ASP A 81 0.74 17.16 0.30
CA ASP A 81 0.12 17.28 1.61
C ASP A 81 -0.29 15.90 2.15
N ARG A 82 0.34 15.54 3.25
CA ARG A 82 0.07 14.33 4.05
C ARG A 82 -0.32 14.69 5.48
N SER A 83 -0.88 15.89 5.64
CA SER A 83 -1.39 16.30 6.96
C SER A 83 -2.42 15.29 7.49
N PRO A 84 -2.60 15.22 8.81
CA PRO A 84 -3.65 14.40 9.42
C PRO A 84 -5.02 14.62 8.77
N ALA A 85 -5.38 15.87 8.49
CA ALA A 85 -6.64 16.22 7.84
C ALA A 85 -6.74 15.62 6.43
N MET A 86 -5.69 15.74 5.61
CA MET A 86 -5.65 15.18 4.26
C MET A 86 -5.70 13.65 4.28
N MET A 87 -4.98 13.01 5.21
CA MET A 87 -5.00 11.57 5.35
C MET A 87 -6.39 11.07 5.77
N ARG A 88 -7.02 11.69 6.76
CA ARG A 88 -8.39 11.35 7.16
C ARG A 88 -9.36 11.50 5.99
N TRP A 89 -9.27 12.60 5.26
CA TRP A 89 -10.12 12.83 4.08
C TRP A 89 -9.96 11.72 3.05
N ARG A 90 -8.72 11.36 2.68
CA ARG A 90 -8.48 10.28 1.71
C ARG A 90 -8.96 8.91 2.21
N LEU A 91 -8.80 8.62 3.49
CA LEU A 91 -9.20 7.34 4.08
C LEU A 91 -10.71 7.23 4.30
N SER A 92 -11.42 8.36 4.30
CA SER A 92 -12.88 8.42 4.41
C SER A 92 -13.62 8.38 3.08
N ASP A 93 -12.92 8.16 1.97
CA ASP A 93 -13.52 8.04 0.65
C ASP A 93 -14.61 6.97 0.66
N PRO A 94 -15.89 7.32 0.38
CA PRO A 94 -17.02 6.38 0.43
C PRO A 94 -16.91 5.28 -0.63
N ASP A 95 -16.12 5.46 -1.68
CA ASP A 95 -15.89 4.47 -2.72
C ASP A 95 -14.86 3.41 -2.30
N LEU A 96 -14.17 3.61 -1.18
CA LEU A 96 -13.28 2.61 -0.61
C LEU A 96 -14.08 1.44 -0.04
N THR A 97 -14.13 0.35 -0.79
CA THR A 97 -14.78 -0.88 -0.35
C THR A 97 -13.99 -1.65 0.70
N VAL A 98 -12.69 -1.42 0.77
CA VAL A 98 -11.77 -1.96 1.79
C VAL A 98 -10.92 -0.82 2.31
N PRO A 99 -10.88 -0.62 3.63
CA PRO A 99 -10.03 0.41 4.20
C PRO A 99 -8.56 0.15 3.85
N PRO A 100 -7.81 1.18 3.51
CA PRO A 100 -6.37 1.07 3.34
C PRO A 100 -5.68 0.63 4.62
N LEU A 101 -4.58 -0.08 4.45
CA LEU A 101 -3.69 -0.47 5.54
C LEU A 101 -2.65 0.64 5.72
N VAL A 102 -2.55 1.16 6.92
CA VAL A 102 -1.51 2.14 7.27
C VAL A 102 -0.57 1.53 8.30
N LEU A 103 0.71 1.46 7.97
CA LEU A 103 1.77 1.04 8.88
C LEU A 103 2.60 2.26 9.28
N ALA A 104 3.02 2.29 10.54
CA ALA A 104 4.02 3.21 11.05
C ALA A 104 5.30 2.46 11.39
N HIS A 105 6.45 3.06 11.08
CA HIS A 105 7.72 2.68 11.67
C HIS A 105 8.05 3.64 12.82
N ARG A 106 8.56 3.09 13.92
CA ARG A 106 8.87 3.86 15.12
C ARG A 106 10.31 3.65 15.56
N ALA A 107 10.99 4.75 15.84
CA ALA A 107 12.24 4.77 16.57
C ALA A 107 12.09 5.65 17.80
N ASP A 108 12.57 5.17 18.93
CA ASP A 108 12.50 5.88 20.23
C ASP A 108 11.08 6.38 20.58
N GLY A 109 10.06 5.58 20.25
CA GLY A 109 8.67 5.89 20.52
C GLY A 109 8.03 6.93 19.60
N ARG A 110 8.75 7.42 18.58
CA ARG A 110 8.25 8.38 17.60
C ARG A 110 8.12 7.75 16.24
N ILE A 111 7.13 8.18 15.46
CA ILE A 111 7.01 7.77 14.06
C ILE A 111 8.10 8.49 13.25
N ASP A 112 8.83 7.74 12.48
CA ASP A 112 9.85 8.22 11.55
C ASP A 112 9.65 7.74 10.10
N GLY A 113 8.61 6.94 9.90
CA GLY A 113 8.16 6.54 8.57
C GLY A 113 6.76 5.94 8.61
N PHE A 114 6.07 5.98 7.47
CA PHE A 114 4.80 5.30 7.29
C PHE A 114 4.66 4.71 5.90
N ALA A 115 3.80 3.73 5.77
CA ALA A 115 3.37 3.15 4.51
C ALA A 115 1.85 3.07 4.45
N LEU A 116 1.27 3.52 3.34
CA LEU A 116 -0.13 3.36 3.00
C LEU A 116 -0.24 2.31 1.90
N ALA A 117 -1.02 1.26 2.13
CA ALA A 117 -1.20 0.20 1.15
C ALA A 117 -2.68 -0.19 1.00
N MET A 118 -3.05 -0.60 -0.19
CA MET A 118 -4.41 -1.04 -0.52
C MET A 118 -4.40 -2.40 -1.20
N LEU A 119 -5.41 -3.21 -0.90
CA LEU A 119 -5.67 -4.40 -1.68
C LEU A 119 -6.32 -4.02 -3.00
N ASN A 120 -5.73 -4.51 -4.07
CA ASN A 120 -6.15 -4.26 -5.44
C ASN A 120 -6.23 -5.56 -6.25
N LYS A 121 -7.10 -5.58 -7.26
CA LYS A 121 -7.12 -6.62 -8.30
C LYS A 121 -7.08 -5.96 -9.66
N GLN A 122 -6.12 -6.33 -10.47
CA GLN A 122 -6.04 -5.82 -11.84
C GLN A 122 -7.15 -6.40 -12.72
N THR A 123 -7.47 -7.67 -12.52
CA THR A 123 -8.57 -8.36 -13.19
C THR A 123 -9.32 -9.25 -12.20
N PRO A 124 -10.56 -9.64 -12.49
CA PRO A 124 -11.31 -10.58 -11.64
C PRO A 124 -10.61 -11.92 -11.42
N LEU A 125 -9.74 -12.32 -12.34
CA LEU A 125 -9.07 -13.63 -12.35
C LEU A 125 -7.72 -13.63 -11.62
N GLU A 126 -7.10 -12.46 -11.43
CA GLU A 126 -5.82 -12.37 -10.75
C GLU A 126 -6.01 -12.38 -9.23
N PRO A 127 -5.07 -12.97 -8.49
CA PRO A 127 -5.08 -12.85 -7.05
C PRO A 127 -4.89 -11.38 -6.63
N PRO A 128 -5.38 -11.00 -5.46
CA PRO A 128 -5.18 -9.66 -4.93
C PRO A 128 -3.69 -9.30 -4.84
N ILE A 129 -3.43 -8.04 -5.01
CA ILE A 129 -2.12 -7.41 -4.88
C ILE A 129 -2.21 -6.41 -3.73
N LEU A 130 -1.23 -6.38 -2.86
CA LEU A 130 -1.08 -5.29 -1.91
C LEU A 130 -0.27 -4.18 -2.59
N GLU A 131 -0.97 -3.14 -3.04
CA GLU A 131 -0.38 -1.97 -3.67
C GLU A 131 0.08 -1.00 -2.60
N ILE A 132 1.35 -0.60 -2.67
CA ILE A 132 1.87 0.49 -1.86
C ILE A 132 1.48 1.79 -2.57
N ILE A 133 0.62 2.56 -1.92
CA ILE A 133 0.14 3.85 -2.43
C ILE A 133 1.08 4.96 -1.98
N ASP A 134 1.57 4.87 -0.75
CA ASP A 134 2.50 5.83 -0.19
C ASP A 134 3.55 5.13 0.66
N LEU A 135 4.77 5.66 0.63
CA LEU A 135 5.89 5.11 1.36
C LEU A 135 6.90 6.23 1.65
N VAL A 136 6.90 6.69 2.87
CA VAL A 136 7.66 7.86 3.28
C VAL A 136 8.42 7.57 4.58
N GLY A 137 9.68 7.96 4.63
CA GLY A 137 10.51 7.93 5.83
C GLY A 137 11.24 9.25 6.00
N LEU A 138 11.57 9.62 7.24
CA LEU A 138 12.47 10.73 7.54
C LEU A 138 13.89 10.40 7.08
N GLU A 139 14.64 11.42 6.73
CA GLU A 139 16.05 11.26 6.31
C GLU A 139 16.94 10.79 7.46
N SER A 140 16.55 11.12 8.69
CA SER A 140 17.24 10.66 9.90
C SER A 140 17.18 9.14 10.11
N GLU A 141 16.20 8.44 9.48
CA GLU A 141 16.02 6.99 9.63
C GLU A 141 15.80 6.32 8.26
N PRO A 142 16.84 6.17 7.45
CA PRO A 142 16.75 5.61 6.10
C PRO A 142 16.23 4.16 6.07
N SER A 143 16.37 3.41 7.17
CA SER A 143 15.95 2.02 7.27
C SER A 143 14.43 1.86 7.42
N ALA A 144 13.71 2.91 7.82
CA ALA A 144 12.26 2.90 8.03
C ALA A 144 11.51 2.39 6.79
N VAL A 145 11.89 2.86 5.60
CA VAL A 145 11.27 2.47 4.32
C VAL A 145 11.41 0.97 4.06
N GLN A 146 12.59 0.41 4.30
CA GLN A 146 12.83 -1.03 4.10
C GLN A 146 12.01 -1.86 5.09
N THR A 147 12.02 -1.46 6.35
CA THR A 147 11.31 -2.16 7.43
C THR A 147 9.80 -2.13 7.23
N LEU A 148 9.24 -1.02 6.74
CA LEU A 148 7.84 -0.90 6.37
C LEU A 148 7.45 -1.86 5.23
N VAL A 149 8.27 -1.94 4.19
CA VAL A 149 8.02 -2.89 3.08
C VAL A 149 8.09 -4.33 3.56
N GLU A 150 9.01 -4.68 4.46
CA GLU A 150 9.04 -6.02 5.06
C GLU A 150 7.79 -6.27 5.92
N GLY A 151 7.31 -5.29 6.67
CA GLY A 151 6.04 -5.39 7.39
C GLY A 151 4.86 -5.67 6.46
N LEU A 152 4.76 -4.96 5.33
CA LEU A 152 3.73 -5.21 4.32
C LEU A 152 3.85 -6.62 3.72
N ARG A 153 5.08 -7.12 3.51
CA ARG A 153 5.30 -8.49 3.01
C ARG A 153 4.86 -9.55 4.01
N ILE A 154 5.02 -9.30 5.29
CA ILE A 154 4.54 -10.20 6.37
C ILE A 154 3.02 -10.24 6.42
N LEU A 155 2.36 -9.09 6.24
CA LEU A 155 0.90 -9.00 6.28
C LEU A 155 0.23 -9.50 4.99
N ALA A 156 0.87 -9.36 3.84
CA ALA A 156 0.30 -9.64 2.53
C ALA A 156 -0.34 -11.05 2.42
N PRO A 157 0.26 -12.17 2.88
CA PRO A 157 -0.37 -13.48 2.80
C PRO A 157 -1.66 -13.57 3.61
N THR A 158 -1.68 -12.93 4.78
CA THR A 158 -2.85 -12.88 5.65
C THR A 158 -4.01 -12.14 5.00
N LEU A 159 -3.69 -11.13 4.20
CA LEU A 159 -4.63 -10.36 3.41
C LEU A 159 -5.02 -11.07 2.10
N GLY A 160 -4.49 -12.25 1.85
CA GLY A 160 -4.69 -12.99 0.61
C GLY A 160 -4.00 -12.38 -0.60
N ALA A 161 -3.09 -11.43 -0.39
CA ALA A 161 -2.34 -10.82 -1.47
C ALA A 161 -1.20 -11.74 -1.93
N ALA A 162 -1.10 -11.95 -3.24
CA ALA A 162 -0.06 -12.79 -3.83
C ALA A 162 1.26 -12.04 -4.07
N LYS A 163 1.22 -10.73 -4.07
CA LYS A 163 2.40 -9.87 -4.20
C LYS A 163 2.19 -8.52 -3.51
N VAL A 164 3.30 -7.91 -3.12
CA VAL A 164 3.37 -6.50 -2.74
C VAL A 164 3.97 -5.77 -3.92
N ARG A 165 3.40 -4.65 -4.33
CA ARG A 165 3.85 -3.87 -5.48
C ARG A 165 3.94 -2.39 -5.12
N LEU A 166 4.99 -1.75 -5.57
CA LEU A 166 5.16 -0.31 -5.58
C LEU A 166 5.26 0.13 -7.04
N GLN A 167 4.38 1.01 -7.46
CA GLN A 167 4.45 1.71 -8.74
C GLN A 167 5.19 3.03 -8.53
N THR A 168 5.67 3.64 -9.61
CA THR A 168 6.34 4.94 -9.57
C THR A 168 7.45 4.99 -8.53
N VAL A 169 8.65 4.66 -8.95
CA VAL A 169 9.81 4.59 -8.05
C VAL A 169 10.86 5.59 -8.52
N SER A 170 11.14 6.58 -7.68
CA SER A 170 12.23 7.53 -7.94
C SER A 170 13.59 6.89 -7.63
N PRO A 171 14.69 7.39 -8.22
CA PRO A 171 16.03 6.91 -7.88
C PRO A 171 16.33 6.98 -6.38
N ASN A 172 15.89 8.05 -5.72
CA ASN A 172 16.08 8.22 -4.28
C ASN A 172 15.31 7.17 -3.46
N LEU A 173 14.09 6.80 -3.88
CA LEU A 173 13.31 5.77 -3.22
C LEU A 173 13.92 4.38 -3.48
N LEU A 174 14.44 4.12 -4.68
CA LEU A 174 15.19 2.88 -4.97
C LEU A 174 16.41 2.75 -4.06
N GLN A 175 17.15 3.83 -3.87
CA GLN A 175 18.29 3.84 -2.95
C GLN A 175 17.85 3.56 -1.50
N ALA A 176 16.75 4.18 -1.04
CA ALA A 176 16.21 3.95 0.30
C ALA A 176 15.72 2.49 0.50
N LEU A 177 15.20 1.86 -0.55
CA LEU A 177 14.79 0.45 -0.52
C LEU A 177 15.99 -0.52 -0.43
N GLY A 178 17.17 -0.09 -0.85
CA GLY A 178 18.42 -0.84 -0.70
C GLY A 178 18.32 -2.28 -1.24
N PRO A 179 18.76 -3.30 -0.47
CA PRO A 179 18.80 -4.69 -0.93
C PRO A 179 17.44 -5.31 -1.30
N LEU A 180 16.33 -4.66 -0.94
CA LEU A 180 15.01 -5.13 -1.36
C LEU A 180 14.80 -5.00 -2.87
N VAL A 181 15.47 -4.04 -3.51
CA VAL A 181 15.41 -3.81 -4.96
C VAL A 181 15.97 -5.02 -5.71
N ASP A 182 17.09 -5.58 -5.24
CA ASP A 182 17.76 -6.73 -5.89
C ASP A 182 16.88 -7.99 -5.82
N LYS A 183 16.05 -8.09 -4.79
CA LYS A 183 15.11 -9.19 -4.59
C LYS A 183 13.77 -8.96 -5.30
N ALA A 184 13.53 -7.76 -5.79
CA ALA A 184 12.29 -7.38 -6.44
C ALA A 184 12.34 -7.73 -7.94
N ARG A 185 11.18 -8.15 -8.47
CA ARG A 185 11.00 -8.19 -9.91
C ARG A 185 10.64 -6.78 -10.38
N GLN A 186 11.46 -6.24 -11.24
CA GLN A 186 11.11 -5.02 -11.97
C GLN A 186 10.15 -5.39 -13.10
N GLU A 187 8.99 -4.79 -13.11
CA GLU A 187 8.02 -4.89 -14.20
C GLU A 187 8.12 -3.56 -14.97
N GLY A 188 8.42 -3.60 -16.26
CA GLY A 188 8.39 -2.43 -17.11
C GLY A 188 6.99 -1.83 -17.12
N GLY A 189 6.88 -0.53 -17.03
CA GLY A 189 5.62 0.20 -17.01
C GLY A 189 5.67 1.36 -18.01
N TRP A 190 4.48 1.82 -18.40
CA TRP A 190 4.28 2.97 -19.28
C TRP A 190 4.04 4.26 -18.49
N GLY A 191 4.28 4.25 -17.18
CA GLY A 191 4.10 5.42 -16.35
C GLY A 191 5.26 6.39 -16.52
N HIS A 192 5.00 7.55 -17.09
CA HIS A 192 5.90 8.68 -17.08
C HIS A 192 5.32 9.74 -16.16
N CYS A 193 6.14 10.24 -15.24
CA CYS A 193 5.82 11.43 -14.50
C CYS A 193 6.55 12.60 -15.17
N HIS A 194 5.79 13.44 -15.88
CA HIS A 194 6.31 14.67 -16.44
C HIS A 194 6.18 15.77 -15.39
N VAL A 195 7.29 16.30 -14.95
CA VAL A 195 7.32 17.36 -13.96
C VAL A 195 8.09 18.55 -14.54
N ALA A 196 7.44 19.69 -14.57
CA ALA A 196 8.12 20.95 -14.82
C ALA A 196 8.40 21.63 -13.48
N PHE A 197 9.67 21.70 -13.11
CA PHE A 197 10.10 22.48 -11.95
C PHE A 197 10.65 23.83 -12.39
N ASP A 198 10.40 24.85 -11.61
CA ASP A 198 11.23 26.04 -11.67
C ASP A 198 12.68 25.66 -11.32
N THR A 199 13.65 26.34 -11.96
CA THR A 199 15.08 26.03 -11.79
C THR A 199 15.55 26.03 -10.34
N GLY A 200 14.90 26.80 -9.46
CA GLY A 200 15.16 26.81 -8.02
C GLY A 200 14.62 25.63 -7.22
N MET A 201 13.79 24.77 -7.82
CA MET A 201 13.17 23.62 -7.16
C MET A 201 13.77 22.26 -7.56
N GLN A 202 14.71 22.25 -8.50
CA GLN A 202 15.27 21.00 -9.02
C GLN A 202 15.97 20.15 -7.94
N ASP A 203 16.48 20.81 -6.89
CA ASP A 203 17.20 20.15 -5.79
C ASP A 203 16.31 19.81 -4.58
N ALA A 204 14.99 20.02 -4.68
CA ALA A 204 14.07 19.84 -3.55
C ALA A 204 13.85 18.35 -3.14
N GLY A 205 14.61 17.43 -3.72
CA GLY A 205 14.64 16.03 -3.28
C GLY A 205 13.30 15.32 -3.39
N TRP A 206 12.47 15.67 -4.39
CA TRP A 206 11.17 15.03 -4.57
C TRP A 206 11.28 13.52 -4.77
N ARG A 207 10.53 12.80 -3.95
CA ARG A 207 10.46 11.33 -3.99
C ARG A 207 9.02 10.92 -4.24
N PRO A 208 8.54 11.00 -5.50
CA PRO A 208 7.15 10.72 -5.81
C PRO A 208 6.79 9.27 -5.49
N THR A 209 5.59 9.12 -4.95
CA THR A 209 4.92 7.84 -4.76
C THR A 209 3.59 7.85 -5.53
N PRO A 210 2.85 6.76 -5.64
CA PRO A 210 1.51 6.77 -6.23
C PRO A 210 0.55 7.76 -5.55
N TYR A 211 0.80 8.12 -4.30
CA TYR A 211 0.03 9.12 -3.56
C TYR A 211 0.10 10.53 -4.19
N ASP A 212 1.22 10.88 -4.81
CA ASP A 212 1.46 12.20 -5.41
C ASP A 212 0.79 12.36 -6.77
N GLY A 213 0.18 11.30 -7.31
CA GLY A 213 -0.46 11.28 -8.62
C GLY A 213 -1.84 10.63 -8.61
N ASP A 214 -2.37 10.41 -9.80
CA ASP A 214 -3.72 9.87 -10.01
C ASP A 214 -3.81 8.35 -9.81
N TYR A 215 -2.70 7.68 -9.56
CA TYR A 215 -2.65 6.22 -9.48
C TYR A 215 -3.54 5.64 -8.38
N SER A 216 -3.74 6.35 -7.28
CA SER A 216 -4.62 5.92 -6.20
C SER A 216 -6.09 5.88 -6.60
N PHE A 217 -6.50 6.71 -7.57
CA PHE A 217 -7.87 6.75 -8.10
C PHE A 217 -8.11 5.69 -9.19
N CYS A 218 -7.04 5.16 -9.79
CA CYS A 218 -7.11 4.14 -10.83
C CYS A 218 -7.08 2.71 -10.29
N LEU A 219 -6.95 2.55 -8.98
CA LEU A 219 -6.98 1.24 -8.36
C LEU A 219 -8.38 0.65 -8.45
N ARG A 220 -8.46 -0.56 -8.99
CA ARG A 220 -9.73 -1.28 -9.08
C ARG A 220 -10.04 -1.88 -7.72
N PRO A 221 -11.15 -1.49 -7.09
CA PRO A 221 -11.53 -2.03 -5.80
C PRO A 221 -11.77 -3.54 -5.91
N LEU A 222 -11.61 -4.22 -4.80
CA LEU A 222 -12.03 -5.61 -4.70
C LEU A 222 -13.55 -5.70 -4.89
N PRO A 223 -14.06 -6.80 -5.45
CA PRO A 223 -15.50 -7.05 -5.49
C PRO A 223 -16.11 -6.92 -4.08
N ALA A 224 -17.33 -6.43 -3.98
CA ALA A 224 -18.03 -6.21 -2.70
C ALA A 224 -18.02 -7.44 -1.78
N ARG A 225 -18.12 -8.64 -2.37
CA ARG A 225 -18.04 -9.92 -1.66
C ARG A 225 -16.68 -10.13 -0.97
N ALA A 226 -15.58 -9.76 -1.63
CA ALA A 226 -14.24 -9.83 -1.04
C ALA A 226 -14.05 -8.77 0.04
N SER A 227 -14.63 -7.59 -0.16
CA SER A 227 -14.59 -6.47 0.80
C SER A 227 -15.23 -6.85 2.13
N ALA A 228 -16.36 -7.56 2.10
CA ALA A 228 -17.03 -8.01 3.33
C ALA A 228 -16.16 -8.99 4.15
N ALA A 229 -15.37 -9.83 3.46
CA ALA A 229 -14.45 -10.76 4.11
C ALA A 229 -13.17 -10.09 4.64
N LEU A 230 -12.82 -8.93 4.07
CA LEU A 230 -11.60 -8.18 4.35
C LEU A 230 -11.81 -6.98 5.28
N ARG A 231 -12.95 -6.87 5.93
CA ARG A 231 -13.11 -5.83 6.95
C ARG A 231 -12.03 -5.99 8.01
N LEU A 232 -10.90 -5.39 7.69
CA LEU A 232 -9.86 -5.04 8.64
C LEU A 232 -10.45 -3.90 9.46
N ALA A 233 -11.46 -4.25 10.26
CA ALA A 233 -12.01 -3.24 11.12
C ALA A 233 -10.90 -2.70 11.97
N PRO A 234 -10.60 -1.50 11.92
CA PRO A 234 -10.42 -0.83 13.18
C PRO A 234 -11.16 0.47 13.29
N ALA A 235 -11.45 0.67 14.47
CA ALA A 235 -11.77 1.85 15.21
C ALA A 235 -11.25 3.22 14.67
N ALA A 236 -10.27 3.23 13.79
CA ALA A 236 -9.68 4.45 13.25
C ALA A 236 -10.64 5.31 12.40
N LEU A 237 -11.64 4.70 11.79
CA LEU A 237 -12.65 5.45 11.03
C LEU A 237 -13.85 5.86 11.87
N ALA A 238 -14.11 5.18 12.97
CA ALA A 238 -15.25 5.50 13.86
C ALA A 238 -15.03 6.76 14.74
N ALA A 239 -13.80 7.20 14.89
CA ALA A 239 -13.46 8.40 15.66
C ALA A 239 -13.63 9.73 14.88
N ALA A 240 -14.01 9.67 13.60
CA ALA A 240 -14.24 10.86 12.78
C ALA A 240 -15.72 11.34 12.81
N GLU A 241 -16.62 10.61 13.47
CA GLU A 241 -18.04 10.94 13.57
C GLU A 241 -18.48 11.35 14.99
N ALA A 242 -17.56 11.58 15.91
CA ALA A 242 -17.90 12.04 17.27
C ALA A 242 -17.43 13.47 17.52
#